data_e020f7de3445f2e218daab27748ab5cb
#
_entry.id   e020f7de3445f2e218daab27748ab5cb
#
_cell.length_a   1.000
_cell.length_b   1.000
_cell.length_c   1.000
_cell.angle_alpha   90.00
_cell.angle_beta   90.00
_cell.angle_gamma   90.00
#
_symmetry.space_group_name_H-M   'P 1'
#
loop_
_entity.id
_entity.type
_entity.pdbx_description
1 polymer ?
#
loop_
_entity_poly.entity_id
_entity_poly.type
_entity_poly.pdbx_seq_one_letter_code
_entity_poly.pdbx_strand_id
1 'polypeptide(L)'
;SKKTWIFHAENVHDFAFTADPTYRIGVAEWNGIMCYSMVQEHHAAGWQNAAEYTAKAVQVFSEDIGMYTYHKMIVADARDGMEYPMLTLDGGFDPYYRDLLVHEIGHNWFHGQVGTNETYRASLDEGFTQFLTAWGLNKIDGPYSAEAPKSRLFKDVDFPLLAIDEEICNRYMSDATI
;
A
#
# COMPACT_ATOMS: atom_id res chain seq x y z
N SER A 1 -28.03 -0.46 24.49
CA SER A 1 -28.63 -0.05 23.22
C SER A 1 -27.83 -0.66 22.08
N LYS A 2 -28.49 -1.21 21.06
CA LYS A 2 -27.83 -1.66 19.84
C LYS A 2 -27.51 -0.43 18.98
N LYS A 3 -26.31 -0.38 18.40
CA LYS A 3 -25.94 0.58 17.35
C LYS A 3 -25.92 -0.15 16.00
N THR A 4 -26.45 0.51 14.99
CA THR A 4 -26.36 0.04 13.60
C THR A 4 -25.43 0.97 12.83
N TRP A 5 -24.48 0.38 12.12
CA TRP A 5 -23.59 1.09 11.22
C TRP A 5 -23.96 0.71 9.80
N ILE A 6 -24.05 1.70 8.92
CA ILE A 6 -24.34 1.50 7.50
C ILE A 6 -23.17 2.08 6.73
N PHE A 7 -22.59 1.25 5.88
CA PHE A 7 -21.50 1.63 5.00
C PHE A 7 -21.95 1.51 3.54
N HIS A 8 -21.39 2.31 2.69
CA HIS A 8 -21.62 2.28 1.26
C HIS A 8 -20.26 2.37 0.56
N ALA A 9 -20.06 1.50 -0.45
CA ALA A 9 -18.89 1.52 -1.31
C ALA A 9 -19.34 1.21 -2.75
N GLU A 10 -18.72 1.87 -3.71
CA GLU A 10 -19.00 1.70 -5.14
C GLU A 10 -17.73 1.28 -5.88
N ASN A 11 -17.90 0.46 -6.91
CA ASN A 11 -16.81 -0.02 -7.77
C ASN A 11 -15.70 -0.73 -6.98
N VAL A 12 -16.10 -1.62 -6.07
CA VAL A 12 -15.19 -2.40 -5.24
C VAL A 12 -15.44 -3.90 -5.42
N HIS A 13 -14.39 -4.69 -5.33
CA HIS A 13 -14.48 -6.15 -5.38
C HIS A 13 -14.83 -6.75 -4.03
N ASP A 14 -14.30 -6.11 -2.97
CA ASP A 14 -14.39 -6.53 -1.59
C ASP A 14 -14.85 -5.38 -0.71
N PHE A 15 -15.22 -5.71 0.50
CA PHE A 15 -15.52 -4.75 1.54
C PHE A 15 -14.96 -5.21 2.88
N ALA A 16 -14.17 -4.35 3.51
CA ALA A 16 -13.65 -4.59 4.84
C ALA A 16 -13.97 -3.42 5.77
N PHE A 17 -14.04 -3.69 7.05
CA PHE A 17 -14.06 -2.69 8.08
C PHE A 17 -13.19 -3.11 9.26
N THR A 18 -12.66 -2.14 9.97
CA THR A 18 -11.93 -2.37 11.21
C THR A 18 -12.54 -1.51 12.33
N ALA A 19 -12.44 -1.98 13.56
CA ALA A 19 -12.96 -1.25 14.70
C ALA A 19 -12.20 -1.64 15.97
N ASP A 20 -11.60 -0.66 16.60
CA ASP A 20 -10.96 -0.79 17.91
C ASP A 20 -11.17 0.51 18.68
N PRO A 21 -11.68 0.47 19.93
CA PRO A 21 -11.94 1.68 20.73
C PRO A 21 -10.66 2.41 21.13
N THR A 22 -9.50 1.79 20.98
CA THR A 22 -8.19 2.36 21.34
C THR A 22 -7.42 2.93 20.16
N TYR A 23 -7.97 2.86 18.96
CA TYR A 23 -7.29 3.38 17.77
C TYR A 23 -6.80 4.82 17.95
N ARG A 24 -5.53 5.01 17.66
CA ARG A 24 -4.93 6.31 17.38
C ARG A 24 -5.01 6.55 15.89
N ILE A 25 -5.50 7.72 15.51
CA ILE A 25 -5.79 8.05 14.11
C ILE A 25 -4.85 9.17 13.68
N GLY A 26 -4.03 8.87 12.67
CA GLY A 26 -3.29 9.86 11.91
C GLY A 26 -4.09 10.30 10.70
N VAL A 27 -3.91 11.54 10.26
CA VAL A 27 -4.62 12.11 9.11
C VAL A 27 -3.65 12.91 8.26
N ALA A 28 -3.69 12.67 6.97
CA ALA A 28 -3.01 13.47 5.95
C ALA A 28 -3.93 13.62 4.74
N GLU A 29 -3.58 14.49 3.81
CA GLU A 29 -4.34 14.73 2.60
C GLU A 29 -3.40 14.94 1.41
N TRP A 30 -3.78 14.41 0.26
CA TRP A 30 -3.19 14.78 -1.01
C TRP A 30 -4.28 14.92 -2.07
N ASN A 31 -4.33 16.06 -2.73
CA ASN A 31 -5.26 16.35 -3.84
C ASN A 31 -6.73 16.00 -3.55
N GLY A 32 -7.22 16.32 -2.36
CA GLY A 32 -8.59 16.01 -1.92
C GLY A 32 -8.82 14.56 -1.48
N ILE A 33 -7.80 13.69 -1.56
CA ILE A 33 -7.86 12.31 -1.09
C ILE A 33 -7.42 12.29 0.38
N MET A 34 -8.34 11.90 1.25
CA MET A 34 -8.05 11.79 2.68
C MET A 34 -7.30 10.49 2.98
N CYS A 35 -6.15 10.60 3.61
CA CYS A 35 -5.33 9.47 4.02
C CYS A 35 -5.35 9.32 5.54
N TYR A 36 -5.68 8.13 6.01
CA TYR A 36 -5.78 7.83 7.43
C TYR A 36 -4.85 6.69 7.81
N SER A 37 -4.24 6.78 8.98
CA SER A 37 -3.67 5.63 9.66
C SER A 37 -4.49 5.30 10.89
N MET A 38 -4.83 4.03 11.08
CA MET A 38 -5.57 3.53 12.23
C MET A 38 -4.70 2.50 12.94
N VAL A 39 -4.14 2.88 14.08
CA VAL A 39 -3.18 2.05 14.79
C VAL A 39 -3.64 1.78 16.22
N GLN A 40 -3.45 0.55 16.66
CA GLN A 40 -3.69 0.17 18.04
C GLN A 40 -2.76 0.96 18.98
N GLU A 41 -3.24 1.36 20.14
CA GLU A 41 -2.51 2.28 21.03
C GLU A 41 -1.11 1.80 21.37
N HIS A 42 -0.90 0.52 21.57
CA HIS A 42 0.39 -0.05 21.91
C HIS A 42 1.43 -0.02 20.76
N HIS A 43 0.99 0.17 19.51
CA HIS A 43 1.84 0.33 18.34
C HIS A 43 1.97 1.78 17.88
N ALA A 44 1.22 2.71 18.46
CA ALA A 44 1.08 4.09 17.97
C ALA A 44 2.41 4.84 17.84
N ALA A 45 3.38 4.57 18.70
CA ALA A 45 4.70 5.20 18.64
C ALA A 45 5.45 4.90 17.33
N GLY A 46 5.24 3.71 16.76
CA GLY A 46 5.86 3.29 15.50
C GLY A 46 5.07 3.70 14.25
N TRP A 47 3.92 4.37 14.40
CA TRP A 47 3.03 4.71 13.29
C TRP A 47 2.78 6.21 13.10
N GLN A 48 3.57 7.06 13.76
CA GLN A 48 3.34 8.51 13.76
C GLN A 48 3.38 9.12 12.34
N ASN A 49 4.17 8.56 11.44
CA ASN A 49 4.33 9.05 10.07
C ASN A 49 3.45 8.30 9.04
N ALA A 50 2.65 7.32 9.46
CA ALA A 50 1.96 6.42 8.54
C ALA A 50 0.96 7.13 7.62
N ALA A 51 0.18 8.08 8.14
CA ALA A 51 -0.78 8.81 7.33
C ALA A 51 -0.10 9.69 6.26
N GLU A 52 1.00 10.38 6.63
CA GLU A 52 1.78 11.17 5.67
C GLU A 52 2.47 10.30 4.63
N TYR A 53 3.00 9.16 5.05
CA TYR A 53 3.62 8.21 4.15
C TYR A 53 2.61 7.61 3.18
N THR A 54 1.40 7.29 3.66
CA THR A 54 0.27 6.87 2.81
C THR A 54 -0.07 7.93 1.76
N ALA A 55 -0.15 9.20 2.15
CA ALA A 55 -0.42 10.29 1.22
C ALA A 55 0.67 10.43 0.14
N LYS A 56 1.95 10.23 0.50
CA LYS A 56 3.05 10.20 -0.47
C LYS A 56 2.96 9.03 -1.45
N ALA A 57 2.60 7.84 -0.97
CA ALA A 57 2.41 6.68 -1.85
C ALA A 57 1.25 6.92 -2.82
N VAL A 58 0.12 7.41 -2.34
CA VAL A 58 -1.03 7.79 -3.17
C VAL A 58 -0.64 8.83 -4.21
N GLN A 59 0.15 9.84 -3.82
CA GLN A 59 0.69 10.86 -4.74
C GLN A 59 1.53 10.24 -5.84
N VAL A 60 2.56 9.50 -5.48
CA VAL A 60 3.52 8.92 -6.44
C VAL A 60 2.80 8.03 -7.45
N PHE A 61 1.93 7.15 -6.99
CA PHE A 61 1.20 6.26 -7.90
C PHE A 61 0.16 7.01 -8.75
N SER A 62 -0.48 8.03 -8.20
CA SER A 62 -1.41 8.87 -8.96
C SER A 62 -0.72 9.65 -10.08
N GLU A 63 0.46 10.20 -9.80
CA GLU A 63 1.23 11.00 -10.76
C GLU A 63 1.92 10.12 -11.83
N ASP A 64 2.43 8.97 -11.45
CA ASP A 64 3.27 8.16 -12.33
C ASP A 64 2.49 7.06 -13.08
N ILE A 65 1.43 6.52 -12.51
CA ILE A 65 0.69 5.38 -13.06
C ILE A 65 -0.71 5.79 -13.54
N GLY A 66 -1.46 6.49 -12.69
CA GLY A 66 -2.80 6.95 -13.00
C GLY A 66 -3.52 7.42 -11.74
N MET A 67 -4.40 8.40 -11.89
CA MET A 67 -5.08 9.03 -10.76
C MET A 67 -5.82 8.02 -9.88
N TYR A 68 -5.61 8.09 -8.58
CA TYR A 68 -6.38 7.34 -7.60
C TYR A 68 -7.87 7.69 -7.70
N THR A 69 -8.73 6.69 -7.83
CA THR A 69 -10.14 6.90 -8.16
C THR A 69 -11.07 6.98 -6.95
N TYR A 70 -10.58 6.58 -5.79
CA TYR A 70 -11.35 6.64 -4.56
C TYR A 70 -11.09 7.95 -3.79
N HIS A 71 -11.97 8.28 -2.86
CA HIS A 71 -11.92 9.54 -2.10
C HIS A 71 -11.11 9.47 -0.81
N LYS A 72 -10.66 8.28 -0.43
CA LYS A 72 -9.87 8.07 0.79
C LYS A 72 -8.93 6.87 0.64
N MET A 73 -7.91 6.82 1.47
CA MET A 73 -7.04 5.68 1.66
C MET A 73 -6.78 5.48 3.15
N ILE A 74 -7.02 4.28 3.66
CA ILE A 74 -6.83 3.93 5.07
C ILE A 74 -5.78 2.84 5.15
N VAL A 75 -4.79 3.01 6.02
CA VAL A 75 -3.86 1.96 6.44
C VAL A 75 -4.16 1.59 7.88
N ALA A 76 -4.43 0.33 8.14
CA ALA A 76 -4.84 -0.15 9.46
C ALA A 76 -3.83 -1.17 10.02
N ASP A 77 -3.43 -0.95 11.26
CA ASP A 77 -2.52 -1.83 11.99
C ASP A 77 -3.13 -3.22 12.18
N ALA A 78 -2.45 -4.22 11.64
CA ALA A 78 -2.84 -5.62 11.68
C ALA A 78 -1.58 -6.52 11.82
N ARG A 79 -1.76 -7.83 11.70
CA ARG A 79 -0.63 -8.77 11.80
C ARG A 79 0.12 -8.95 10.48
N ASP A 80 -0.58 -8.74 9.36
CA ASP A 80 -0.10 -9.01 8.02
C ASP A 80 -0.80 -8.10 7.02
N GLY A 81 -0.29 -8.04 5.78
CA GLY A 81 -0.85 -7.24 4.71
C GLY A 81 -2.16 -7.79 4.15
N MET A 82 -3.04 -6.90 3.71
CA MET A 82 -4.20 -7.23 2.90
C MET A 82 -4.74 -5.96 2.21
N GLU A 83 -5.00 -6.09 0.94
CA GLU A 83 -5.27 -5.01 -0.02
C GLU A 83 -6.73 -4.61 -0.19
N TYR A 84 -7.57 -4.66 0.82
CA TYR A 84 -8.96 -4.26 0.65
C TYR A 84 -9.10 -2.85 0.07
N PRO A 85 -10.09 -2.61 -0.82
CA PRO A 85 -10.26 -1.31 -1.44
C PRO A 85 -10.43 -0.18 -0.41
N MET A 86 -9.61 0.86 -0.53
CA MET A 86 -9.60 2.03 0.37
C MET A 86 -9.20 1.74 1.83
N LEU A 87 -8.96 0.49 2.18
CA LEU A 87 -8.56 0.08 3.53
C LEU A 87 -7.61 -1.09 3.44
N THR A 88 -6.32 -0.84 3.59
CA THR A 88 -5.32 -1.90 3.65
C THR A 88 -5.02 -2.28 5.09
N LEU A 89 -4.71 -3.55 5.28
CA LEU A 89 -4.17 -4.05 6.53
C LEU A 89 -2.66 -4.08 6.42
N ASP A 90 -1.97 -3.63 7.45
CA ASP A 90 -0.52 -3.51 7.46
C ASP A 90 0.04 -3.89 8.82
N GLY A 91 1.29 -4.35 8.85
CA GLY A 91 1.95 -4.76 10.08
C GLY A 91 3.32 -4.12 10.25
N GLY A 92 3.87 -4.23 11.45
CA GLY A 92 5.20 -3.71 11.75
C GLY A 92 5.20 -2.28 12.28
N PHE A 93 6.29 -1.55 12.05
CA PHE A 93 6.49 -0.16 12.52
C PHE A 93 7.53 0.56 11.65
N ASP A 94 7.50 1.89 11.64
CA ASP A 94 8.41 2.72 10.85
C ASP A 94 9.89 2.46 11.26
N PRO A 95 10.80 2.29 10.30
CA PRO A 95 10.64 2.32 8.84
C PRO A 95 10.34 0.94 8.23
N TYR A 96 10.27 -0.11 9.01
CA TYR A 96 10.20 -1.51 8.53
C TYR A 96 8.86 -1.88 7.87
N TYR A 97 7.78 -1.15 8.18
CA TYR A 97 6.46 -1.38 7.58
C TYR A 97 6.29 -0.73 6.20
N ARG A 98 7.24 0.12 5.76
CA ARG A 98 7.09 0.92 4.52
C ARG A 98 6.92 0.08 3.27
N ASP A 99 7.64 -1.03 3.16
CA ASP A 99 7.52 -1.99 2.07
C ASP A 99 6.08 -2.49 1.95
N LEU A 100 5.56 -3.04 3.04
CA LEU A 100 4.22 -3.59 3.10
C LEU A 100 3.17 -2.50 2.82
N LEU A 101 3.30 -1.34 3.45
CA LEU A 101 2.38 -0.23 3.30
C LEU A 101 2.30 0.26 1.85
N VAL A 102 3.43 0.43 1.16
CA VAL A 102 3.47 0.82 -0.24
C VAL A 102 2.92 -0.28 -1.14
N HIS A 103 3.20 -1.55 -0.81
CA HIS A 103 2.69 -2.71 -1.53
C HIS A 103 1.15 -2.75 -1.46
N GLU A 104 0.59 -2.77 -0.28
CA GLU A 104 -0.87 -2.86 -0.11
C GLU A 104 -1.62 -1.63 -0.69
N ILE A 105 -1.03 -0.45 -0.60
CA ILE A 105 -1.57 0.73 -1.29
C ILE A 105 -1.52 0.54 -2.81
N GLY A 106 -0.44 -0.01 -3.34
CA GLY A 106 -0.26 -0.27 -4.77
C GLY A 106 -1.34 -1.16 -5.37
N HIS A 107 -1.86 -2.12 -4.62
CA HIS A 107 -2.97 -2.96 -5.02
C HIS A 107 -4.29 -2.19 -5.29
N ASN A 108 -4.45 -0.97 -4.79
CA ASN A 108 -5.58 -0.14 -5.19
C ASN A 108 -5.55 0.25 -6.68
N TRP A 109 -4.38 0.13 -7.34
CA TRP A 109 -4.25 0.23 -8.80
C TRP A 109 -4.38 -1.13 -9.48
N PHE A 110 -3.57 -2.12 -9.05
CA PHE A 110 -3.62 -3.48 -9.59
C PHE A 110 -4.31 -4.42 -8.60
N HIS A 111 -5.54 -4.67 -8.80
CA HIS A 111 -6.63 -5.32 -8.12
C HIS A 111 -7.81 -4.34 -7.92
N GLY A 112 -7.63 -3.19 -7.31
CA GLY A 112 -8.72 -2.25 -7.04
C GLY A 112 -9.29 -1.61 -8.32
N GLN A 113 -8.47 -0.89 -9.07
CA GLN A 113 -8.89 -0.19 -10.30
C GLN A 113 -8.79 -1.09 -11.54
N VAL A 114 -7.69 -1.81 -11.68
CA VAL A 114 -7.51 -2.82 -12.71
C VAL A 114 -7.80 -4.17 -12.08
N GLY A 115 -9.06 -4.59 -12.15
CA GLY A 115 -9.53 -5.83 -11.55
C GLY A 115 -8.90 -7.06 -12.19
N THR A 116 -8.44 -7.97 -11.36
CA THR A 116 -7.89 -9.26 -11.75
C THR A 116 -8.58 -10.38 -10.98
N ASN A 117 -8.49 -11.60 -11.46
CA ASN A 117 -8.93 -12.75 -10.69
C ASN A 117 -7.76 -13.30 -9.87
N GLU A 118 -7.48 -12.67 -8.75
CA GLU A 118 -6.36 -12.97 -7.86
C GLU A 118 -6.36 -14.42 -7.36
N THR A 119 -7.54 -15.00 -7.13
CA THR A 119 -7.67 -16.39 -6.70
C THR A 119 -7.03 -17.38 -7.68
N TYR A 120 -7.08 -17.10 -8.98
CA TYR A 120 -6.55 -17.97 -10.02
C TYR A 120 -5.28 -17.46 -10.69
N ARG A 121 -4.99 -16.18 -10.59
CA ARG A 121 -3.92 -15.49 -11.32
C ARG A 121 -3.29 -14.36 -10.48
N ALA A 122 -2.91 -14.68 -9.26
CA ALA A 122 -2.26 -13.75 -8.33
C ALA A 122 -1.00 -13.09 -8.92
N SER A 123 -0.36 -13.68 -9.93
CA SER A 123 0.78 -13.08 -10.59
C SER A 123 0.49 -11.76 -11.32
N LEU A 124 -0.77 -11.47 -11.63
CA LEU A 124 -1.14 -10.22 -12.32
C LEU A 124 -1.21 -9.04 -11.36
N ASP A 125 -1.82 -9.21 -10.21
CA ASP A 125 -1.90 -8.16 -9.20
C ASP A 125 -0.63 -8.10 -8.37
N GLU A 126 -0.15 -9.22 -7.85
CA GLU A 126 1.05 -9.29 -7.03
C GLU A 126 2.32 -8.89 -7.81
N GLY A 127 2.47 -9.38 -9.04
CA GLY A 127 3.64 -9.08 -9.85
C GLY A 127 3.75 -7.59 -10.20
N PHE A 128 2.67 -6.97 -10.65
CA PHE A 128 2.64 -5.54 -10.92
C PHE A 128 2.79 -4.72 -9.65
N THR A 129 2.15 -5.14 -8.55
CA THR A 129 2.25 -4.44 -7.28
C THR A 129 3.63 -4.56 -6.65
N GLN A 130 4.34 -5.67 -6.81
CA GLN A 130 5.76 -5.75 -6.43
C GLN A 130 6.62 -4.73 -7.18
N PHE A 131 6.39 -4.58 -8.49
CA PHE A 131 7.06 -3.53 -9.24
C PHE A 131 6.72 -2.12 -8.71
N LEU A 132 5.44 -1.85 -8.45
CA LEU A 132 5.01 -0.57 -7.86
C LEU A 132 5.62 -0.33 -6.48
N THR A 133 5.77 -1.37 -5.68
CA THR A 133 6.41 -1.28 -4.36
C THR A 133 7.84 -0.77 -4.50
N ALA A 134 8.60 -1.40 -5.38
CA ALA A 134 9.97 -1.00 -5.68
C ALA A 134 10.04 0.44 -6.21
N TRP A 135 9.16 0.78 -7.14
CA TRP A 135 9.05 2.11 -7.72
C TRP A 135 8.70 3.17 -6.68
N GLY A 136 7.64 2.93 -5.90
CA GLY A 136 7.15 3.85 -4.88
C GLY A 136 8.17 4.15 -3.79
N LEU A 137 8.81 3.12 -3.24
CA LEU A 137 9.85 3.28 -2.23
C LEU A 137 11.03 4.10 -2.76
N ASN A 138 11.47 3.84 -3.99
CA ASN A 138 12.56 4.60 -4.61
C ASN A 138 12.20 6.08 -4.79
N LYS A 139 10.96 6.38 -5.14
CA LYS A 139 10.47 7.75 -5.31
C LYS A 139 10.28 8.48 -3.99
N ILE A 140 9.79 7.80 -2.96
CA ILE A 140 9.45 8.40 -1.66
C ILE A 140 10.70 8.55 -0.79
N ASP A 141 11.48 7.49 -0.65
CA ASP A 141 12.62 7.42 0.26
C ASP A 141 13.97 7.68 -0.45
N GLY A 142 13.97 7.71 -1.77
CA GLY A 142 15.17 7.84 -2.60
C GLY A 142 15.91 6.51 -2.77
N PRO A 143 16.81 6.45 -3.74
CA PRO A 143 17.61 5.27 -3.99
C PRO A 143 18.49 4.99 -2.78
N TYR A 144 18.25 3.89 -2.10
CA TYR A 144 19.07 3.45 -0.97
C TYR A 144 19.16 4.45 0.18
N SER A 145 18.04 5.01 0.64
CA SER A 145 18.06 5.76 1.90
C SER A 145 18.64 4.85 2.98
N ALA A 146 19.65 5.33 3.70
CA ALA A 146 20.31 4.54 4.75
C ALA A 146 19.36 4.18 5.91
N GLU A 147 18.22 4.85 5.96
CA GLU A 147 17.19 4.73 6.98
C GLU A 147 16.03 3.82 6.55
N ALA A 148 15.85 3.60 5.24
CA ALA A 148 14.85 2.65 4.76
C ALA A 148 15.40 1.22 4.89
N PRO A 149 14.63 0.28 5.45
CA PRO A 149 15.01 -1.12 5.40
C PRO A 149 15.13 -1.50 3.92
N LYS A 150 16.27 -2.05 3.57
CA LYS A 150 16.47 -2.59 2.23
C LYS A 150 15.56 -3.81 2.12
N SER A 151 14.47 -3.68 1.41
CA SER A 151 13.66 -4.84 1.06
C SER A 151 14.56 -5.85 0.33
N ARG A 152 14.24 -7.12 0.42
CA ARG A 152 14.98 -8.17 -0.31
C ARG A 152 14.95 -7.92 -1.81
N LEU A 153 13.92 -7.23 -2.30
CA LEU A 153 13.70 -6.85 -3.68
C LEU A 153 14.72 -5.84 -4.20
N PHE A 154 15.30 -5.00 -3.32
CA PHE A 154 16.18 -3.90 -3.72
C PHE A 154 17.67 -4.21 -3.68
N LYS A 155 18.07 -5.39 -3.21
CA LYS A 155 19.49 -5.69 -3.05
C LYS A 155 20.30 -5.63 -4.35
N ASP A 156 19.63 -5.82 -5.47
CA ASP A 156 20.30 -6.04 -6.76
C ASP A 156 19.74 -5.19 -7.92
N VAL A 157 18.89 -4.21 -7.63
CA VAL A 157 18.26 -3.39 -8.68
C VAL A 157 18.76 -1.96 -8.61
N ASP A 158 19.47 -1.57 -9.65
CA ASP A 158 19.94 -0.21 -9.85
C ASP A 158 18.82 0.58 -10.54
N PHE A 159 18.04 1.34 -9.73
CA PHE A 159 16.97 2.17 -10.25
C PHE A 159 17.52 3.54 -10.70
N PRO A 160 17.88 3.71 -11.95
CA PRO A 160 17.31 4.77 -12.75
C PRO A 160 16.68 4.24 -14.05
N LEU A 161 16.46 2.98 -14.17
CA LEU A 161 16.07 2.38 -15.42
C LEU A 161 14.61 2.03 -15.46
N LEU A 162 13.86 2.97 -15.89
CA LEU A 162 12.55 2.83 -16.53
C LEU A 162 12.61 2.24 -17.94
N ALA A 163 13.57 1.42 -18.23
CA ALA A 163 13.29 0.40 -19.19
C ALA A 163 12.50 -0.64 -18.41
N ILE A 164 11.27 -0.88 -18.82
CA ILE A 164 10.59 -2.14 -18.49
C ILE A 164 11.51 -3.21 -19.07
N ASP A 165 12.54 -3.54 -18.30
CA ASP A 165 13.43 -4.62 -18.62
C ASP A 165 12.65 -5.89 -18.36
N GLU A 166 12.47 -6.66 -19.40
CA GLU A 166 11.76 -7.94 -19.32
C GLU A 166 12.35 -8.85 -18.23
N GLU A 167 13.64 -8.70 -17.94
CA GLU A 167 14.31 -9.42 -16.86
C GLU A 167 13.89 -8.95 -15.48
N ILE A 168 13.67 -7.65 -15.28
CA ILE A 168 13.15 -7.08 -14.03
C ILE A 168 11.71 -7.54 -13.83
N CYS A 169 10.89 -7.43 -14.87
CA CYS A 169 9.50 -7.87 -14.82
C CYS A 169 9.40 -9.37 -14.50
N ASN A 170 10.21 -10.20 -15.13
CA ASN A 170 10.25 -11.64 -14.88
C ASN A 170 10.75 -11.98 -13.49
N ARG A 171 11.68 -11.23 -12.92
CA ARG A 171 12.19 -11.43 -11.56
C ARG A 171 11.10 -11.15 -10.52
N TYR A 172 10.37 -10.05 -10.67
CA TYR A 172 9.26 -9.71 -9.77
C TYR A 172 8.07 -10.65 -9.94
N MET A 173 7.77 -11.07 -11.17
CA MET A 173 6.71 -12.03 -11.45
C MET A 173 7.02 -13.44 -10.93
N SER A 174 8.29 -13.82 -10.77
CA SER A 174 8.68 -15.11 -10.22
C SER A 174 8.53 -15.19 -8.69
N ASP A 175 8.67 -14.06 -8.00
CA ASP A 175 8.49 -14.00 -6.54
C ASP A 175 7.01 -13.97 -6.13
N ALA A 176 6.12 -13.60 -7.04
CA ALA A 176 4.66 -13.64 -6.86
C ALA A 176 4.05 -15.04 -7.06
N THR A 177 4.85 -16.03 -7.38
CA THR A 177 4.42 -17.42 -7.50
C THR A 177 4.71 -18.20 -6.22
N ILE A 178 3.87 -17.99 -5.22
CA ILE A 178 3.77 -18.89 -4.07
C ILE A 178 2.52 -19.73 -4.21
#